data_3067cd80087d640e76a1b7b121f93bd0
#
_entry.id   3067cd80087d640e76a1b7b121f93bd0
#
_cell.length_a   1.000
_cell.length_b   1.000
_cell.length_c   1.000
_cell.angle_alpha   90.00
_cell.angle_beta   90.00
_cell.angle_gamma   90.00
#
_symmetry.space_group_name_H-M   'P 1'
#
loop_
_entity.id
_entity.type
_entity.pdbx_description
1 polymer ?
#
loop_
_entity_poly.entity_id
_entity_poly.type
_entity_poly.pdbx_seq_one_letter_code
_entity_poly.pdbx_strand_id
1 'polypeptide(L)'
;MASTKKMGKGSIVKIIALFGFIVLLLFYSFFLLKSKFFLEADASEPVVEVVAPVETPEKNKPIDDDLKVNDKPKSNIDEEKPTEEKPAPTTEPTVDPAPVTVNPTTPEADEEQVAPKETPAPPSRAVYLTFDDGPHKVSKDILALLDQYDAKATFFMLDNNIKHYPDAVKEMVSKGHSVGLHGVTHDKNKFYQSSGSVVGEMNQTQQTILEITGIETDLIRTPFGSSPHMTDGYKAAVETAGYKMWDWNIDSRDWQFRDSRYVDSVIDQLNKLNRANQPIVILLHERPETLTHLPKLLDYLKQQGYEFKALDSSMHPIHLF
;
A
#
# COMPACT_ATOMS: atom_id res chain seq x y z
N MET A 1 56.55 -5.84 -36.63
CA MET A 1 56.47 -4.84 -35.52
C MET A 1 55.47 -3.78 -35.93
N ALA A 2 54.27 -3.81 -35.37
CA ALA A 2 53.24 -2.84 -35.63
C ALA A 2 53.39 -1.66 -34.67
N SER A 3 53.63 -0.46 -35.20
CA SER A 3 53.77 0.78 -34.42
C SER A 3 52.41 1.29 -33.98
N THR A 4 52.13 1.22 -32.70
CA THR A 4 50.94 1.82 -32.07
C THR A 4 51.15 3.32 -31.90
N LYS A 5 50.54 4.12 -32.78
CA LYS A 5 50.55 5.57 -32.72
C LYS A 5 49.70 6.06 -31.55
N LYS A 6 50.33 6.57 -30.49
CA LYS A 6 49.70 7.14 -29.30
C LYS A 6 48.89 8.39 -29.68
N MET A 7 47.57 8.34 -29.50
CA MET A 7 46.69 9.51 -29.73
C MET A 7 46.96 10.61 -28.70
N GLY A 8 47.17 11.83 -29.21
CA GLY A 8 47.44 13.01 -28.37
C GLY A 8 46.20 13.43 -27.55
N LYS A 9 46.42 13.99 -26.34
CA LYS A 9 45.35 14.43 -25.41
C LYS A 9 44.29 15.34 -26.07
N GLY A 10 44.69 16.18 -27.07
CA GLY A 10 43.77 17.03 -27.81
C GLY A 10 42.78 16.31 -28.73
N SER A 11 43.15 15.11 -29.24
CA SER A 11 42.26 14.29 -30.07
C SER A 11 41.20 13.58 -29.23
N ILE A 12 41.54 13.18 -28.01
CA ILE A 12 40.61 12.52 -27.08
C ILE A 12 39.51 13.51 -26.62
N VAL A 13 39.88 14.75 -26.31
CA VAL A 13 38.92 15.79 -25.91
C VAL A 13 37.94 16.10 -27.05
N LYS A 14 38.42 16.17 -28.30
CA LYS A 14 37.56 16.39 -29.48
C LYS A 14 36.57 15.23 -29.71
N ILE A 15 36.98 13.98 -29.47
CA ILE A 15 36.14 12.80 -29.63
C ILE A 15 35.07 12.80 -28.55
N ILE A 16 35.39 13.12 -27.28
CA ILE A 16 34.42 13.19 -26.16
C ILE A 16 33.38 14.30 -26.42
N ALA A 17 33.85 15.49 -26.89
CA ALA A 17 32.93 16.58 -27.22
C ALA A 17 31.98 16.23 -28.38
N LEU A 18 32.50 15.54 -29.41
CA LEU A 18 31.70 15.09 -30.55
C LEU A 18 30.67 14.04 -30.12
N PHE A 19 31.05 13.10 -29.23
CA PHE A 19 30.15 12.08 -28.71
C PHE A 19 29.04 12.71 -27.84
N GLY A 20 29.38 13.66 -26.96
CA GLY A 20 28.40 14.43 -26.18
C GLY A 20 27.40 15.20 -27.06
N PHE A 21 27.89 15.81 -28.18
CA PHE A 21 27.01 16.52 -29.09
C PHE A 21 26.06 15.57 -29.86
N ILE A 22 26.54 14.39 -30.26
CA ILE A 22 25.69 13.37 -30.92
C ILE A 22 24.61 12.86 -29.96
N VAL A 23 24.93 12.59 -28.69
CA VAL A 23 23.96 12.17 -27.69
C VAL A 23 22.89 13.25 -27.48
N LEU A 24 23.27 14.52 -27.40
CA LEU A 24 22.32 15.65 -27.26
C LEU A 24 21.40 15.78 -28.49
N LEU A 25 21.90 15.56 -29.69
CA LEU A 25 21.09 15.56 -30.92
C LEU A 25 20.12 14.40 -30.96
N LEU A 26 20.49 13.22 -30.46
CA LEU A 26 19.61 12.07 -30.38
C LEU A 26 18.49 12.30 -29.35
N PHE A 27 18.78 12.88 -28.18
CA PHE A 27 17.76 13.28 -27.20
C PHE A 27 16.81 14.34 -27.77
N TYR A 28 17.31 15.33 -28.49
CA TYR A 28 16.49 16.36 -29.12
C TYR A 28 15.59 15.79 -30.22
N SER A 29 16.13 14.88 -31.06
CA SER A 29 15.33 14.15 -32.06
C SER A 29 14.22 13.31 -31.42
N PHE A 30 14.53 12.63 -30.32
CA PHE A 30 13.55 11.82 -29.59
C PHE A 30 12.44 12.68 -28.96
N PHE A 31 12.81 13.85 -28.44
CA PHE A 31 11.86 14.81 -27.90
C PHE A 31 10.94 15.39 -28.99
N LEU A 32 11.48 15.72 -30.17
CA LEU A 32 10.67 16.19 -31.31
C LEU A 32 9.76 15.09 -31.88
N LEU A 33 10.19 13.84 -31.85
CA LEU A 33 9.37 12.70 -32.27
C LEU A 33 8.18 12.49 -31.33
N LYS A 34 8.41 12.58 -30.00
CA LYS A 34 7.33 12.54 -29.01
C LYS A 34 6.34 13.69 -29.15
N SER A 35 6.83 14.92 -29.43
CA SER A 35 5.92 16.08 -29.60
C SER A 35 5.07 15.99 -30.86
N LYS A 36 5.57 15.40 -31.95
CA LYS A 36 4.78 15.15 -33.15
C LYS A 36 3.70 14.09 -32.93
N PHE A 37 4.03 13.02 -32.20
CA PHE A 37 3.05 11.96 -31.89
C PHE A 37 1.90 12.50 -30.99
N PHE A 38 2.18 13.47 -30.15
CA PHE A 38 1.17 14.10 -29.28
C PHE A 38 0.26 15.10 -30.04
N LEU A 39 0.77 15.74 -31.12
CA LEU A 39 -0.03 16.65 -31.95
C LEU A 39 -0.92 15.93 -32.97
N GLU A 40 -0.56 14.72 -33.40
CA GLU A 40 -1.33 13.94 -34.39
C GLU A 40 -2.48 13.15 -33.74
N ALA A 41 -2.44 12.93 -32.41
CA ALA A 41 -3.51 12.25 -31.67
C ALA A 41 -4.74 13.16 -31.40
N ASP A 42 -4.60 14.47 -31.55
CA ASP A 42 -5.67 15.45 -31.28
C ASP A 42 -6.46 15.86 -32.55
N ALA A 43 -6.16 15.29 -33.73
CA ALA A 43 -6.75 15.66 -35.01
C ALA A 43 -7.79 14.67 -35.56
N SER A 44 -8.24 13.69 -34.76
CA SER A 44 -9.25 12.70 -35.21
C SER A 44 -10.42 12.58 -34.25
N GLU A 45 -11.13 13.68 -33.97
CA GLU A 45 -12.49 13.58 -33.46
C GLU A 45 -13.49 13.43 -34.62
N PRO A 46 -14.36 12.42 -34.62
CA PRO A 46 -15.46 12.34 -35.56
C PRO A 46 -16.51 13.41 -35.23
N VAL A 47 -16.83 14.22 -36.21
CA VAL A 47 -17.97 15.18 -36.17
C VAL A 47 -19.24 14.39 -35.88
N VAL A 48 -19.79 14.54 -34.67
CA VAL A 48 -21.11 14.02 -34.34
C VAL A 48 -22.15 15.05 -34.86
N GLU A 49 -22.90 14.65 -35.88
CA GLU A 49 -24.01 15.35 -36.43
C GLU A 49 -25.11 15.53 -35.36
N VAL A 50 -25.38 16.77 -34.95
CA VAL A 50 -26.39 17.09 -33.96
C VAL A 50 -27.77 16.93 -34.61
N VAL A 51 -28.46 15.83 -34.31
CA VAL A 51 -29.88 15.65 -34.64
C VAL A 51 -30.69 16.36 -33.55
N ALA A 52 -31.55 17.30 -34.02
CA ALA A 52 -32.45 18.12 -33.20
C ALA A 52 -33.46 17.25 -32.40
N PRO A 53 -33.91 17.73 -31.23
CA PRO A 53 -34.77 16.96 -30.34
C PRO A 53 -36.21 16.84 -30.91
N VAL A 54 -36.69 15.60 -30.89
CA VAL A 54 -38.12 15.29 -31.15
C VAL A 54 -38.90 15.53 -29.87
N GLU A 55 -39.93 16.34 -29.98
CA GLU A 55 -40.87 16.70 -28.93
C GLU A 55 -41.64 15.48 -28.39
N THR A 56 -41.76 15.39 -27.08
CA THR A 56 -42.65 14.47 -26.38
C THR A 56 -44.06 14.98 -26.24
N PRO A 57 -45.12 14.19 -26.31
CA PRO A 57 -46.44 14.60 -25.84
C PRO A 57 -46.64 14.25 -24.35
N GLU A 58 -47.15 15.23 -23.68
CA GLU A 58 -47.60 15.31 -22.30
C GLU A 58 -48.85 14.44 -22.04
N LYS A 59 -48.95 13.88 -20.86
CA LYS A 59 -50.11 13.65 -19.96
C LYS A 59 -49.95 12.34 -19.18
N ASN A 60 -49.97 12.35 -17.86
CA ASN A 60 -51.09 12.54 -16.97
C ASN A 60 -50.68 12.70 -15.49
N LYS A 61 -51.50 13.41 -14.77
CA LYS A 61 -51.46 13.88 -13.39
C LYS A 61 -51.85 12.79 -12.35
N PRO A 62 -51.84 13.11 -11.06
CA PRO A 62 -51.31 12.31 -9.95
C PRO A 62 -52.39 11.56 -9.15
N ILE A 63 -51.97 10.64 -8.30
CA ILE A 63 -52.81 10.11 -7.21
C ILE A 63 -52.08 10.39 -5.90
N ASP A 64 -52.69 11.27 -5.11
CA ASP A 64 -52.48 11.43 -3.67
C ASP A 64 -52.91 10.14 -2.93
N ASP A 65 -52.14 9.74 -1.96
CA ASP A 65 -52.74 9.18 -0.76
C ASP A 65 -51.88 9.45 0.48
N ASP A 66 -52.48 10.24 1.33
CA ASP A 66 -52.11 10.56 2.70
C ASP A 66 -52.07 9.31 3.57
N LEU A 67 -51.06 9.19 4.42
CA LEU A 67 -51.20 8.64 5.75
C LEU A 67 -50.16 9.20 6.72
N LYS A 68 -50.60 10.19 7.47
CA LYS A 68 -49.99 10.61 8.75
C LYS A 68 -50.13 9.49 9.78
N VAL A 69 -49.10 9.20 10.51
CA VAL A 69 -49.18 8.86 11.93
C VAL A 69 -48.03 9.50 12.70
N ASN A 70 -48.41 10.43 13.55
CA ASN A 70 -47.67 10.92 14.71
C ASN A 70 -47.39 9.75 15.64
N ASP A 71 -46.25 9.72 16.32
CA ASP A 71 -46.20 9.77 17.77
C ASP A 71 -44.78 9.94 18.29
N LYS A 72 -44.67 10.99 19.07
CA LYS A 72 -43.54 11.27 19.96
C LYS A 72 -44.02 11.04 21.37
N PRO A 73 -43.28 10.50 22.30
CA PRO A 73 -43.25 11.08 23.62
C PRO A 73 -41.85 11.52 24.08
N LYS A 74 -41.88 12.68 24.69
CA LYS A 74 -40.90 13.27 25.59
C LYS A 74 -40.95 12.56 26.95
N SER A 75 -39.80 12.47 27.62
CA SER A 75 -39.64 12.85 29.06
C SER A 75 -38.16 12.64 29.44
N ASN A 76 -37.46 13.72 29.74
CA ASN A 76 -37.09 14.22 31.09
C ASN A 76 -35.94 13.43 31.73
N ILE A 77 -34.75 14.08 31.68
CA ILE A 77 -34.08 14.84 32.75
C ILE A 77 -33.92 13.99 34.04
N ASP A 78 -32.61 13.71 34.33
CA ASP A 78 -32.02 14.05 35.62
C ASP A 78 -30.51 14.14 35.50
N GLU A 79 -30.03 15.34 35.88
CA GLU A 79 -28.64 15.69 36.17
C GLU A 79 -28.26 15.03 37.49
N GLU A 80 -27.11 14.38 37.53
CA GLU A 80 -26.38 14.27 38.78
C GLU A 80 -24.89 14.60 38.58
N LYS A 81 -24.46 15.56 39.39
CA LYS A 81 -23.17 16.24 39.43
C LYS A 81 -22.14 15.44 40.23
N PRO A 82 -20.86 15.56 39.93
CA PRO A 82 -19.78 14.74 40.50
C PRO A 82 -19.39 15.17 41.90
N THR A 83 -19.09 14.22 42.74
CA THR A 83 -18.47 14.44 44.04
C THR A 83 -16.97 14.17 43.95
N GLU A 84 -16.20 15.23 44.21
CA GLU A 84 -14.77 15.22 44.52
C GLU A 84 -14.53 14.47 45.82
N GLU A 85 -13.57 13.58 45.84
CA GLU A 85 -12.92 13.20 47.10
C GLU A 85 -11.37 13.24 46.95
N LYS A 86 -10.75 14.02 47.82
CA LYS A 86 -9.36 14.41 47.89
C LYS A 86 -8.55 13.44 48.77
N PRO A 87 -7.25 13.28 48.53
CA PRO A 87 -6.40 12.26 49.14
C PRO A 87 -5.84 12.63 50.53
N ALA A 88 -5.44 11.64 51.32
CA ALA A 88 -4.52 11.80 52.43
C ALA A 88 -3.84 10.45 52.78
N PRO A 89 -2.81 10.44 53.61
CA PRO A 89 -1.42 10.58 53.16
C PRO A 89 -0.53 9.38 53.59
N THR A 90 0.64 9.33 52.98
CA THR A 90 1.96 8.83 53.36
C THR A 90 2.14 8.22 54.75
N THR A 91 2.74 7.04 54.81
CA THR A 91 3.72 6.65 55.82
C THR A 91 4.75 5.70 55.24
N GLU A 92 5.99 6.20 55.13
CA GLU A 92 7.21 5.40 55.18
C GLU A 92 7.42 4.79 56.59
N PRO A 93 8.16 3.72 56.69
CA PRO A 93 9.22 3.69 57.69
C PRO A 93 10.57 3.25 57.13
N THR A 94 11.52 4.10 57.38
CA THR A 94 12.95 3.89 57.52
C THR A 94 13.27 2.77 58.50
N VAL A 95 14.24 1.90 58.23
CA VAL A 95 15.21 1.40 59.21
C VAL A 95 16.46 0.86 58.51
N ASP A 96 17.56 1.30 59.00
CA ASP A 96 18.97 1.13 58.78
C ASP A 96 19.56 -0.16 59.46
N PRO A 97 20.87 -0.41 59.51
CA PRO A 97 21.62 -1.39 58.70
C PRO A 97 22.33 -2.51 59.53
N ALA A 98 22.85 -3.46 58.75
CA ALA A 98 23.98 -4.36 58.92
C ALA A 98 24.23 -5.11 60.27
N PRO A 99 24.85 -6.29 60.29
CA PRO A 99 26.33 -6.33 60.18
C PRO A 99 26.92 -7.49 59.30
N VAL A 100 28.12 -7.19 58.85
CA VAL A 100 29.11 -8.00 58.18
C VAL A 100 29.54 -9.23 59.02
N THR A 101 29.71 -10.42 58.38
CA THR A 101 30.59 -11.44 58.88
C THR A 101 31.29 -12.15 57.73
N VAL A 102 32.59 -12.28 57.90
CA VAL A 102 33.59 -12.71 56.93
C VAL A 102 33.66 -14.22 56.75
N ASN A 103 34.20 -14.57 55.60
CA ASN A 103 34.63 -15.85 54.95
C ASN A 103 35.13 -16.97 55.87
N PRO A 104 35.18 -18.23 55.35
CA PRO A 104 36.41 -18.61 54.67
C PRO A 104 36.23 -19.41 53.35
N THR A 105 37.22 -19.23 52.50
CA THR A 105 37.65 -19.83 51.25
C THR A 105 37.80 -21.36 51.36
N THR A 106 37.46 -22.07 50.29
CA THR A 106 38.21 -23.20 49.65
C THR A 106 37.34 -23.92 48.59
N PRO A 107 37.83 -24.68 47.60
CA PRO A 107 38.32 -24.21 46.31
C PRO A 107 37.46 -24.70 45.11
N GLU A 108 37.79 -24.17 43.97
CA GLU A 108 37.36 -24.45 42.63
C GLU A 108 37.09 -25.93 42.31
N ALA A 109 35.92 -26.17 41.70
CA ALA A 109 35.77 -27.19 40.68
C ALA A 109 35.23 -26.44 39.43
N ASP A 110 36.04 -26.44 38.38
CA ASP A 110 35.72 -25.99 37.04
C ASP A 110 34.48 -26.77 36.54
N GLU A 111 33.29 -26.21 36.68
CA GLU A 111 32.14 -26.57 35.86
C GLU A 111 32.13 -25.65 34.64
N GLU A 112 32.63 -26.17 33.55
CA GLU A 112 32.49 -25.64 32.20
C GLU A 112 31.00 -25.44 31.92
N GLN A 113 30.53 -24.22 32.13
CA GLN A 113 29.16 -23.78 31.81
C GLN A 113 29.00 -23.87 30.29
N VAL A 114 28.55 -25.02 29.80
CA VAL A 114 28.11 -25.20 28.41
C VAL A 114 26.96 -24.25 28.19
N ALA A 115 27.27 -23.14 27.51
CA ALA A 115 26.24 -22.20 27.03
C ALA A 115 25.11 -22.96 26.31
N PRO A 116 23.84 -22.68 26.54
CA PRO A 116 22.75 -23.31 25.82
C PRO A 116 22.99 -23.15 24.31
N LYS A 117 23.14 -24.28 23.62
CA LYS A 117 23.25 -24.32 22.17
C LYS A 117 22.01 -23.65 21.61
N GLU A 118 22.13 -22.41 21.16
CA GLU A 118 21.03 -21.69 20.48
C GLU A 118 20.55 -22.59 19.34
N THR A 119 19.34 -23.07 19.47
CA THR A 119 18.64 -23.75 18.37
C THR A 119 18.58 -22.75 17.23
N PRO A 120 19.08 -23.08 16.01
CA PRO A 120 18.98 -22.15 14.89
C PRO A 120 17.54 -21.71 14.75
N ALA A 121 17.32 -20.39 14.74
CA ALA A 121 15.99 -19.85 14.49
C ALA A 121 15.44 -20.45 13.18
N PRO A 122 14.17 -20.88 13.14
CA PRO A 122 13.58 -21.36 11.91
C PRO A 122 13.77 -20.33 10.80
N PRO A 123 13.97 -20.74 9.52
CA PRO A 123 14.18 -19.81 8.43
C PRO A 123 13.03 -18.79 8.42
N SER A 124 13.39 -17.52 8.39
CA SER A 124 12.44 -16.41 8.41
C SER A 124 11.46 -16.54 7.23
N ARG A 125 10.18 -16.40 7.52
CA ARG A 125 9.08 -16.49 6.53
C ARG A 125 8.59 -15.09 6.23
N ALA A 126 8.86 -14.59 5.01
CA ALA A 126 8.34 -13.29 4.62
C ALA A 126 6.82 -13.33 4.42
N VAL A 127 6.13 -12.31 4.94
CA VAL A 127 4.73 -12.01 4.67
C VAL A 127 4.63 -10.57 4.18
N TYR A 128 3.80 -10.35 3.17
CA TYR A 128 3.59 -9.06 2.54
C TYR A 128 2.17 -8.59 2.84
N LEU A 129 2.05 -7.64 3.78
CA LEU A 129 0.79 -6.95 4.04
C LEU A 129 0.57 -5.92 2.94
N THR A 130 -0.58 -5.96 2.31
CA THR A 130 -0.93 -5.00 1.26
C THR A 130 -2.28 -4.35 1.58
N PHE A 131 -2.34 -3.02 1.46
CA PHE A 131 -3.52 -2.22 1.78
C PHE A 131 -4.01 -1.53 0.51
N ASP A 132 -5.28 -1.75 0.16
CA ASP A 132 -5.93 -1.14 -1.00
C ASP A 132 -6.82 0.04 -0.59
N ASP A 133 -7.27 0.80 -1.57
CA ASP A 133 -8.23 1.92 -1.50
C ASP A 133 -7.74 3.18 -0.79
N GLY A 134 -6.53 3.18 -0.24
CA GLY A 134 -5.99 4.34 0.47
C GLY A 134 -5.51 5.50 -0.43
N PRO A 135 -4.91 6.53 0.19
CA PRO A 135 -4.87 6.78 1.63
C PRO A 135 -6.24 7.17 2.23
N HIS A 136 -6.37 6.94 3.54
CA HIS A 136 -7.58 7.24 4.29
C HIS A 136 -7.23 8.01 5.57
N LYS A 137 -8.20 8.56 6.27
CA LYS A 137 -7.98 9.27 7.55
C LYS A 137 -7.24 8.46 8.62
N VAL A 138 -7.30 7.12 8.54
CA VAL A 138 -6.61 6.20 9.48
C VAL A 138 -5.22 5.76 9.00
N SER A 139 -4.75 6.20 7.83
CA SER A 139 -3.46 5.77 7.27
C SER A 139 -2.30 6.03 8.22
N LYS A 140 -2.26 7.21 8.83
CA LYS A 140 -1.20 7.56 9.80
C LYS A 140 -1.23 6.67 11.04
N ASP A 141 -2.40 6.28 11.51
CA ASP A 141 -2.54 5.38 12.65
C ASP A 141 -2.11 3.95 12.27
N ILE A 142 -2.40 3.50 11.04
CA ILE A 142 -1.89 2.23 10.49
C ILE A 142 -0.36 2.27 10.42
N LEU A 143 0.23 3.35 9.90
CA LEU A 143 1.69 3.51 9.84
C LEU A 143 2.34 3.51 11.22
N ALA A 144 1.75 4.20 12.19
CA ALA A 144 2.24 4.21 13.56
C ALA A 144 2.16 2.82 14.22
N LEU A 145 1.13 2.04 13.90
CA LEU A 145 1.01 0.67 14.36
C LEU A 145 2.05 -0.23 13.69
N LEU A 146 2.24 -0.15 12.39
CA LEU A 146 3.25 -0.93 11.66
C LEU A 146 4.67 -0.67 12.20
N ASP A 147 4.98 0.56 12.55
CA ASP A 147 6.28 0.92 13.16
C ASP A 147 6.52 0.19 14.50
N GLN A 148 5.47 0.02 15.34
CA GLN A 148 5.60 -0.71 16.61
C GLN A 148 5.97 -2.18 16.42
N TYR A 149 5.68 -2.74 15.26
CA TYR A 149 5.99 -4.13 14.90
C TYR A 149 7.24 -4.26 14.02
N ASP A 150 7.94 -3.16 13.71
CA ASP A 150 8.99 -3.09 12.69
C ASP A 150 8.52 -3.68 11.34
N ALA A 151 7.25 -3.44 11.02
CA ALA A 151 6.60 -4.01 9.85
C ALA A 151 6.68 -3.06 8.66
N LYS A 152 7.03 -3.61 7.49
CA LYS A 152 6.89 -2.92 6.20
C LYS A 152 5.68 -3.48 5.45
N ALA A 153 5.01 -2.63 4.69
CA ALA A 153 3.82 -2.97 3.93
C ALA A 153 3.83 -2.30 2.56
N THR A 154 2.89 -2.67 1.70
CA THR A 154 2.66 -2.03 0.41
C THR A 154 1.26 -1.42 0.37
N PHE A 155 1.15 -0.19 -0.12
CA PHE A 155 -0.11 0.55 -0.19
C PHE A 155 -0.48 0.79 -1.66
N PHE A 156 -1.54 0.14 -2.15
CA PHE A 156 -2.10 0.36 -3.48
C PHE A 156 -3.20 1.43 -3.39
N MET A 157 -2.90 2.62 -3.89
CA MET A 157 -3.66 3.82 -3.58
C MET A 157 -4.46 4.33 -4.77
N LEU A 158 -5.60 4.95 -4.49
CA LEU A 158 -6.44 5.65 -5.46
C LEU A 158 -5.98 7.10 -5.63
N ASP A 159 -5.90 7.58 -6.86
CA ASP A 159 -5.45 8.92 -7.22
C ASP A 159 -6.11 10.04 -6.41
N ASN A 160 -7.44 10.01 -6.31
CA ASN A 160 -8.19 11.03 -5.56
C ASN A 160 -7.86 11.02 -4.06
N ASN A 161 -7.60 9.85 -3.49
CA ASN A 161 -7.25 9.71 -2.08
C ASN A 161 -5.81 10.18 -1.81
N ILE A 162 -4.88 9.92 -2.74
CA ILE A 162 -3.51 10.45 -2.70
C ILE A 162 -3.54 11.99 -2.64
N LYS A 163 -4.33 12.63 -3.51
CA LYS A 163 -4.51 14.09 -3.53
C LYS A 163 -5.12 14.63 -2.24
N HIS A 164 -5.99 13.86 -1.60
CA HIS A 164 -6.65 14.27 -0.36
C HIS A 164 -5.76 14.09 0.88
N TYR A 165 -4.87 13.10 0.89
CA TYR A 165 -4.00 12.78 2.01
C TYR A 165 -2.50 12.72 1.61
N PRO A 166 -1.93 13.77 0.99
CA PRO A 166 -0.56 13.73 0.45
C PRO A 166 0.50 13.49 1.52
N ASP A 167 0.27 13.96 2.76
CA ASP A 167 1.22 13.77 3.85
C ASP A 167 1.30 12.32 4.33
N ALA A 168 0.21 11.55 4.22
CA ALA A 168 0.25 10.12 4.52
C ALA A 168 1.11 9.37 3.49
N VAL A 169 1.01 9.75 2.20
CA VAL A 169 1.85 9.15 1.13
C VAL A 169 3.34 9.44 1.36
N LYS A 170 3.69 10.69 1.69
CA LYS A 170 5.07 11.06 2.04
C LYS A 170 5.59 10.26 3.24
N GLU A 171 4.74 10.07 4.24
CA GLU A 171 5.08 9.29 5.43
C GLU A 171 5.29 7.81 5.10
N MET A 172 4.43 7.18 4.26
CA MET A 172 4.63 5.81 3.76
C MET A 172 6.02 5.63 3.15
N VAL A 173 6.38 6.53 2.21
CA VAL A 173 7.68 6.50 1.54
C VAL A 173 8.83 6.70 2.53
N SER A 174 8.76 7.71 3.42
CA SER A 174 9.82 8.03 4.35
C SER A 174 10.09 6.92 5.38
N LYS A 175 9.07 6.12 5.70
CA LYS A 175 9.16 4.96 6.60
C LYS A 175 9.56 3.67 5.88
N GLY A 176 9.83 3.71 4.57
CA GLY A 176 10.29 2.56 3.78
C GLY A 176 9.19 1.55 3.46
N HIS A 177 7.94 1.97 3.43
CA HIS A 177 6.86 1.21 2.82
C HIS A 177 6.88 1.36 1.30
N SER A 178 6.35 0.38 0.58
CA SER A 178 6.15 0.51 -0.87
C SER A 178 4.82 1.17 -1.17
N VAL A 179 4.83 2.00 -2.21
CA VAL A 179 3.64 2.64 -2.76
C VAL A 179 3.33 2.04 -4.13
N GLY A 180 2.07 1.84 -4.41
CA GLY A 180 1.57 1.26 -5.65
C GLY A 180 0.29 1.95 -6.13
N LEU A 181 -0.11 1.63 -7.35
CA LEU A 181 -1.20 2.28 -8.06
C LEU A 181 -2.45 1.39 -8.01
N HIS A 182 -3.60 2.00 -7.65
CA HIS A 182 -4.90 1.31 -7.64
C HIS A 182 -5.92 1.95 -8.60
N GLY A 183 -5.47 2.88 -9.44
CA GLY A 183 -6.30 3.61 -10.39
C GLY A 183 -6.91 4.88 -9.82
N VAL A 184 -7.90 5.41 -10.51
CA VAL A 184 -8.54 6.70 -10.23
C VAL A 184 -9.97 6.54 -9.76
N THR A 185 -10.77 5.82 -10.56
CA THR A 185 -12.23 5.80 -10.40
C THR A 185 -12.72 4.71 -9.45
N HIS A 186 -12.01 3.61 -9.32
CA HIS A 186 -12.46 2.38 -8.70
C HIS A 186 -13.88 1.97 -9.16
N ASP A 187 -14.22 2.34 -10.39
CA ASP A 187 -15.49 2.01 -11.03
C ASP A 187 -15.25 0.98 -12.12
N LYS A 188 -15.87 -0.20 -11.97
CA LYS A 188 -15.68 -1.32 -12.88
C LYS A 188 -15.93 -0.98 -14.35
N ASN A 189 -16.96 -0.18 -14.63
CA ASN A 189 -17.35 0.13 -16.00
C ASN A 189 -16.41 1.18 -16.63
N LYS A 190 -15.81 2.05 -15.82
CA LYS A 190 -14.85 3.06 -16.27
C LYS A 190 -13.46 2.48 -16.39
N PHE A 191 -12.98 1.84 -15.33
CA PHE A 191 -11.64 1.28 -15.29
C PHE A 191 -11.42 0.23 -16.39
N TYR A 192 -12.34 -0.73 -16.54
CA TYR A 192 -12.25 -1.81 -17.52
C TYR A 192 -12.95 -1.52 -18.85
N GLN A 193 -13.14 -0.25 -19.20
CA GLN A 193 -13.77 0.13 -20.46
C GLN A 193 -12.91 -0.21 -21.68
N SER A 194 -11.59 -0.06 -21.56
CA SER A 194 -10.62 -0.33 -22.64
C SER A 194 -9.21 -0.55 -22.04
N SER A 195 -8.27 -1.07 -22.85
CA SER A 195 -6.85 -1.08 -22.46
C SER A 195 -6.32 0.31 -22.18
N GLY A 196 -6.80 1.32 -22.92
CA GLY A 196 -6.43 2.72 -22.71
C GLY A 196 -6.91 3.27 -21.37
N SER A 197 -8.13 2.92 -20.92
CA SER A 197 -8.61 3.35 -19.59
C SER A 197 -7.85 2.67 -18.46
N VAL A 198 -7.57 1.38 -18.56
CA VAL A 198 -6.78 0.64 -17.55
C VAL A 198 -5.39 1.28 -17.37
N VAL A 199 -4.64 1.47 -18.46
CA VAL A 199 -3.30 2.06 -18.41
C VAL A 199 -3.38 3.55 -18.07
N GLY A 200 -4.38 4.27 -18.60
CA GLY A 200 -4.56 5.70 -18.36
C GLY A 200 -4.79 6.05 -16.89
N GLU A 201 -5.64 5.27 -16.17
CA GLU A 201 -5.86 5.48 -14.74
C GLU A 201 -4.61 5.18 -13.92
N MET A 202 -3.82 4.16 -14.28
CA MET A 202 -2.55 3.88 -13.63
C MET A 202 -1.52 5.00 -13.88
N ASN A 203 -1.38 5.47 -15.12
CA ASN A 203 -0.47 6.57 -15.45
C ASN A 203 -0.83 7.86 -14.69
N GLN A 204 -2.12 8.18 -14.57
CA GLN A 204 -2.57 9.34 -13.81
C GLN A 204 -2.20 9.21 -12.33
N THR A 205 -2.43 8.06 -11.73
CA THR A 205 -2.07 7.79 -10.32
C THR A 205 -0.55 7.85 -10.13
N GLN A 206 0.22 7.31 -11.08
CA GLN A 206 1.69 7.40 -11.07
C GLN A 206 2.17 8.85 -11.10
N GLN A 207 1.60 9.68 -11.96
CA GLN A 207 1.96 11.09 -12.04
C GLN A 207 1.71 11.81 -10.71
N THR A 208 0.60 11.54 -10.05
CA THR A 208 0.25 12.13 -8.75
C THR A 208 1.22 11.69 -7.65
N ILE A 209 1.60 10.41 -7.59
CA ILE A 209 2.62 9.93 -6.64
C ILE A 209 3.96 10.61 -6.89
N LEU A 210 4.40 10.68 -8.15
CA LEU A 210 5.65 11.33 -8.55
C LEU A 210 5.69 12.80 -8.13
N GLU A 211 4.62 13.54 -8.38
CA GLU A 211 4.52 14.97 -8.00
C GLU A 211 4.60 15.20 -6.49
N ILE A 212 4.04 14.28 -5.68
CA ILE A 212 3.98 14.42 -4.22
C ILE A 212 5.26 13.93 -3.55
N THR A 213 5.86 12.84 -4.06
CA THR A 213 6.94 12.11 -3.36
C THR A 213 8.27 12.11 -4.10
N GLY A 214 8.29 12.40 -5.39
CA GLY A 214 9.45 12.22 -6.26
C GLY A 214 9.75 10.75 -6.60
N ILE A 215 8.85 9.81 -6.26
CA ILE A 215 9.03 8.37 -6.46
C ILE A 215 8.24 7.90 -7.68
N GLU A 216 8.88 7.10 -8.53
CA GLU A 216 8.20 6.30 -9.55
C GLU A 216 8.00 4.87 -9.01
N THR A 217 6.84 4.27 -9.31
CA THR A 217 6.54 2.88 -8.96
C THR A 217 5.97 2.12 -10.16
N ASP A 218 6.39 0.87 -10.32
CA ASP A 218 5.84 -0.06 -11.31
C ASP A 218 4.81 -1.02 -10.71
N LEU A 219 4.58 -0.94 -9.39
CA LEU A 219 3.65 -1.80 -8.68
C LEU A 219 2.21 -1.33 -8.90
N ILE A 220 1.38 -2.19 -9.47
CA ILE A 220 -0.05 -1.91 -9.63
C ILE A 220 -0.89 -3.04 -9.04
N ARG A 221 -2.08 -2.68 -8.61
CA ARG A 221 -3.18 -3.62 -8.34
C ARG A 221 -4.45 -3.07 -8.97
N THR A 222 -5.11 -3.89 -9.78
CA THR A 222 -6.32 -3.46 -10.47
C THR A 222 -7.52 -3.55 -9.53
N PRO A 223 -8.46 -2.60 -9.58
CA PRO A 223 -9.70 -2.65 -8.80
C PRO A 223 -10.42 -4.00 -8.94
N PHE A 224 -10.87 -4.57 -7.83
CA PHE A 224 -11.55 -5.87 -7.73
C PHE A 224 -10.65 -7.10 -8.06
N GLY A 225 -9.33 -6.92 -8.22
CA GLY A 225 -8.39 -7.95 -8.62
C GLY A 225 -8.38 -8.22 -10.12
N SER A 226 -7.40 -9.03 -10.55
CA SER A 226 -7.22 -9.32 -11.98
C SER A 226 -8.30 -10.23 -12.57
N SER A 227 -8.76 -11.21 -11.80
CA SER A 227 -9.80 -12.15 -12.25
C SER A 227 -11.19 -11.73 -11.78
N PRO A 228 -12.23 -11.76 -12.62
CA PRO A 228 -12.25 -12.16 -14.03
C PRO A 228 -12.08 -11.01 -15.04
N HIS A 229 -11.68 -9.80 -14.60
CA HIS A 229 -11.86 -8.57 -15.38
C HIS A 229 -10.70 -8.25 -16.33
N MET A 230 -9.47 -8.66 -15.99
CA MET A 230 -8.29 -8.43 -16.82
C MET A 230 -8.26 -9.41 -18.01
N THR A 231 -8.71 -8.93 -19.16
CA THR A 231 -8.57 -9.66 -20.43
C THR A 231 -7.09 -9.75 -20.85
N ASP A 232 -6.75 -10.66 -21.76
CA ASP A 232 -5.37 -10.77 -22.25
C ASP A 232 -4.88 -9.47 -22.90
N GLY A 233 -5.77 -8.71 -23.56
CA GLY A 233 -5.45 -7.39 -24.11
C GLY A 233 -5.11 -6.37 -23.02
N TYR A 234 -5.79 -6.38 -21.88
CA TYR A 234 -5.49 -5.50 -20.75
C TYR A 234 -4.17 -5.89 -20.07
N LYS A 235 -3.93 -7.20 -19.89
CA LYS A 235 -2.66 -7.72 -19.34
C LYS A 235 -1.48 -7.27 -20.19
N ALA A 236 -1.57 -7.49 -21.52
CA ALA A 236 -0.54 -7.07 -22.45
C ALA A 236 -0.30 -5.56 -22.44
N ALA A 237 -1.36 -4.76 -22.28
CA ALA A 237 -1.24 -3.31 -22.23
C ALA A 237 -0.52 -2.82 -20.96
N VAL A 238 -0.83 -3.37 -19.78
CA VAL A 238 -0.15 -3.00 -18.52
C VAL A 238 1.30 -3.49 -18.52
N GLU A 239 1.59 -4.67 -19.08
CA GLU A 239 2.95 -5.19 -19.24
C GLU A 239 3.78 -4.31 -20.19
N THR A 240 3.19 -3.92 -21.35
CA THR A 240 3.83 -3.01 -22.31
C THR A 240 4.11 -1.64 -21.70
N ALA A 241 3.26 -1.17 -20.78
CA ALA A 241 3.47 0.06 -20.02
C ALA A 241 4.54 -0.08 -18.93
N GLY A 242 5.09 -1.28 -18.70
CA GLY A 242 6.14 -1.54 -17.71
C GLY A 242 5.64 -1.80 -16.31
N TYR A 243 4.33 -1.97 -16.13
CA TYR A 243 3.73 -2.22 -14.82
C TYR A 243 3.80 -3.68 -14.40
N LYS A 244 3.94 -3.91 -13.10
CA LYS A 244 3.89 -5.21 -12.42
C LYS A 244 2.59 -5.32 -11.65
N MET A 245 1.66 -6.09 -12.20
CA MET A 245 0.33 -6.25 -11.63
C MET A 245 0.32 -7.32 -10.53
N TRP A 246 -0.04 -6.92 -9.32
CA TRP A 246 -0.09 -7.77 -8.14
C TRP A 246 -1.51 -8.08 -7.71
N ASP A 247 -1.79 -9.36 -7.51
CA ASP A 247 -2.94 -9.82 -6.74
C ASP A 247 -2.51 -10.25 -5.33
N TRP A 248 -3.24 -11.17 -4.73
CA TRP A 248 -3.03 -11.73 -3.40
C TRP A 248 -3.32 -13.23 -3.41
N ASN A 249 -2.83 -13.94 -2.42
CA ASN A 249 -3.19 -15.34 -2.18
C ASN A 249 -3.86 -15.55 -0.83
N ILE A 250 -4.04 -14.46 -0.05
CA ILE A 250 -4.86 -14.43 1.16
C ILE A 250 -5.75 -13.19 1.10
N ASP A 251 -7.06 -13.42 0.99
CA ASP A 251 -8.07 -12.38 1.09
C ASP A 251 -8.58 -12.29 2.53
N SER A 252 -8.23 -11.22 3.24
CA SER A 252 -8.70 -11.02 4.61
C SER A 252 -10.23 -10.93 4.70
N ARG A 253 -10.88 -10.41 3.65
CA ARG A 253 -12.30 -10.04 3.62
C ARG A 253 -12.66 -8.99 4.67
N ASP A 254 -11.71 -8.15 5.05
CA ASP A 254 -11.95 -7.04 5.99
C ASP A 254 -13.01 -6.07 5.45
N TRP A 255 -13.05 -5.88 4.13
CA TRP A 255 -14.07 -5.10 3.43
C TRP A 255 -15.50 -5.64 3.61
N GLN A 256 -15.65 -6.95 3.81
CA GLN A 256 -16.93 -7.64 3.99
C GLN A 256 -17.29 -7.79 5.46
N PHE A 257 -16.37 -8.27 6.29
CA PHE A 257 -16.61 -8.56 7.70
C PHE A 257 -16.74 -7.30 8.55
N ARG A 258 -15.87 -6.32 8.33
CA ARG A 258 -15.81 -5.07 9.10
C ARG A 258 -15.70 -5.26 10.62
N ASP A 259 -15.11 -6.35 11.04
CA ASP A 259 -14.84 -6.70 12.45
C ASP A 259 -13.69 -7.70 12.56
N SER A 260 -13.45 -8.26 13.76
CA SER A 260 -12.33 -9.16 14.04
C SER A 260 -12.30 -10.46 13.24
N ARG A 261 -13.39 -10.85 12.60
CA ARG A 261 -13.48 -12.10 11.80
C ARG A 261 -12.50 -12.14 10.64
N TYR A 262 -12.09 -11.00 10.14
CA TYR A 262 -11.08 -10.96 9.08
C TYR A 262 -9.74 -11.55 9.53
N VAL A 263 -9.37 -11.39 10.81
CA VAL A 263 -8.15 -11.97 11.37
C VAL A 263 -8.20 -13.50 11.34
N ASP A 264 -9.33 -14.05 11.80
CA ASP A 264 -9.53 -15.50 11.78
C ASP A 264 -9.57 -16.04 10.34
N SER A 265 -10.16 -15.29 9.39
CA SER A 265 -10.13 -15.61 7.95
C SER A 265 -8.70 -15.68 7.40
N VAL A 266 -7.84 -14.73 7.74
CA VAL A 266 -6.42 -14.74 7.33
C VAL A 266 -5.70 -15.97 7.92
N ILE A 267 -5.88 -16.24 9.21
CA ILE A 267 -5.25 -17.38 9.90
C ILE A 267 -5.67 -18.70 9.26
N ASP A 268 -6.96 -18.88 8.98
CA ASP A 268 -7.48 -20.09 8.33
C ASP A 268 -6.90 -20.31 6.94
N GLN A 269 -6.75 -19.24 6.15
CA GLN A 269 -6.16 -19.31 4.82
C GLN A 269 -4.65 -19.59 4.89
N LEU A 270 -3.92 -18.96 5.81
CA LEU A 270 -2.51 -19.22 6.06
C LEU A 270 -2.22 -20.69 6.40
N ASN A 271 -3.10 -21.31 7.21
CA ASN A 271 -2.98 -22.70 7.60
C ASN A 271 -3.26 -23.67 6.43
N LYS A 272 -4.05 -23.26 5.46
CA LYS A 272 -4.41 -24.04 4.26
C LYS A 272 -3.49 -23.79 3.07
N LEU A 273 -2.71 -22.70 3.10
CA LEU A 273 -1.88 -22.29 1.97
C LEU A 273 -0.77 -23.32 1.74
N ASN A 274 -0.70 -23.86 0.51
CA ASN A 274 0.43 -24.65 0.07
C ASN A 274 1.63 -23.73 -0.20
N ARG A 275 2.62 -23.79 0.70
CA ARG A 275 3.71 -22.79 0.79
C ARG A 275 4.87 -23.03 -0.19
N ALA A 276 4.71 -23.85 -1.21
CA ALA A 276 5.77 -24.13 -2.16
C ALA A 276 6.08 -22.91 -3.03
N ASN A 277 7.09 -22.14 -2.64
CA ASN A 277 7.79 -21.13 -3.47
C ASN A 277 7.02 -19.87 -3.91
N GLN A 278 5.89 -19.54 -3.29
CA GLN A 278 5.20 -18.27 -3.58
C GLN A 278 5.25 -17.30 -2.39
N PRO A 279 5.37 -15.99 -2.62
CA PRO A 279 5.23 -15.00 -1.55
C PRO A 279 3.83 -15.07 -0.93
N ILE A 280 3.74 -14.83 0.38
CA ILE A 280 2.46 -14.74 1.09
C ILE A 280 2.01 -13.28 1.03
N VAL A 281 1.05 -12.98 0.18
CA VAL A 281 0.50 -11.64 -0.01
C VAL A 281 -0.91 -11.57 0.54
N ILE A 282 -1.11 -10.73 1.57
CA ILE A 282 -2.38 -10.56 2.27
C ILE A 282 -3.04 -9.27 1.80
N LEU A 283 -4.27 -9.37 1.27
CA LEU A 283 -5.11 -8.23 0.96
C LEU A 283 -5.79 -7.70 2.21
N LEU A 284 -5.64 -6.42 2.46
CA LEU A 284 -6.30 -5.60 3.47
C LEU A 284 -6.73 -4.27 2.84
N HIS A 285 -7.50 -3.47 3.59
CA HIS A 285 -7.89 -2.11 3.17
C HIS A 285 -7.63 -1.10 4.28
N GLU A 286 -7.39 0.15 3.90
CA GLU A 286 -7.17 1.23 4.87
C GLU A 286 -8.49 1.70 5.49
N ARG A 287 -9.01 0.95 6.47
CA ARG A 287 -10.30 1.17 7.12
C ARG A 287 -10.19 1.22 8.64
N PRO A 288 -11.08 1.96 9.34
CA PRO A 288 -11.10 1.99 10.81
C PRO A 288 -11.26 0.60 11.44
N GLU A 289 -12.12 -0.24 10.85
CA GLU A 289 -12.39 -1.59 11.33
C GLU A 289 -11.18 -2.51 11.16
N THR A 290 -10.45 -2.36 10.04
CA THR A 290 -9.19 -3.06 9.80
C THR A 290 -8.15 -2.65 10.83
N LEU A 291 -7.93 -1.34 11.03
CA LEU A 291 -7.00 -0.81 12.04
C LEU A 291 -7.31 -1.33 13.45
N THR A 292 -8.59 -1.35 13.85
CA THR A 292 -9.00 -1.76 15.19
C THR A 292 -8.53 -3.17 15.55
N HIS A 293 -8.50 -4.08 14.60
CA HIS A 293 -8.15 -5.49 14.83
C HIS A 293 -6.80 -5.90 14.24
N LEU A 294 -6.11 -4.98 13.56
CA LEU A 294 -4.78 -5.23 12.99
C LEU A 294 -3.73 -5.67 14.02
N PRO A 295 -3.70 -5.14 15.27
CA PRO A 295 -2.79 -5.63 16.29
C PRO A 295 -2.88 -7.16 16.51
N LYS A 296 -4.11 -7.70 16.56
CA LYS A 296 -4.33 -9.16 16.73
C LYS A 296 -3.70 -9.97 15.58
N LEU A 297 -3.79 -9.47 14.35
CA LEU A 297 -3.17 -10.12 13.18
C LEU A 297 -1.65 -10.03 13.23
N LEU A 298 -1.10 -8.85 13.53
CA LEU A 298 0.34 -8.63 13.63
C LEU A 298 0.98 -9.47 14.74
N ASP A 299 0.34 -9.55 15.92
CA ASP A 299 0.77 -10.40 17.02
C ASP A 299 0.83 -11.87 16.61
N TYR A 300 -0.22 -12.38 15.97
CA TYR A 300 -0.25 -13.74 15.48
C TYR A 300 0.88 -14.02 14.49
N LEU A 301 1.04 -13.16 13.47
CA LEU A 301 2.07 -13.34 12.45
C LEU A 301 3.48 -13.30 13.05
N LYS A 302 3.73 -12.36 13.98
CA LYS A 302 5.01 -12.25 14.69
C LYS A 302 5.30 -13.48 15.56
N GLN A 303 4.31 -14.00 16.29
CA GLN A 303 4.42 -15.22 17.08
C GLN A 303 4.70 -16.45 16.21
N GLN A 304 4.21 -16.47 14.96
CA GLN A 304 4.50 -17.54 14.00
C GLN A 304 5.86 -17.39 13.30
N GLY A 305 6.65 -16.37 13.65
CA GLY A 305 7.99 -16.11 13.09
C GLY A 305 7.96 -15.52 11.68
N TYR A 306 6.89 -14.80 11.30
CA TYR A 306 6.86 -14.07 10.03
C TYR A 306 7.61 -12.75 10.11
N GLU A 307 8.35 -12.43 9.05
CA GLU A 307 8.94 -11.12 8.80
C GLU A 307 8.02 -10.32 7.87
N PHE A 308 7.73 -9.10 8.26
CA PHE A 308 6.88 -8.19 7.48
C PHE A 308 7.72 -7.43 6.45
N LYS A 309 7.45 -7.66 5.18
CA LYS A 309 8.16 -7.02 4.07
C LYS A 309 7.21 -6.30 3.13
N ALA A 310 7.71 -5.26 2.48
CA ALA A 310 7.03 -4.60 1.38
C ALA A 310 7.35 -5.30 0.05
N LEU A 311 6.41 -5.30 -0.90
CA LEU A 311 6.66 -5.74 -2.27
C LEU A 311 7.65 -4.79 -2.95
N ASP A 312 8.45 -5.30 -3.86
CA ASP A 312 9.38 -4.50 -4.66
C ASP A 312 9.42 -4.93 -6.13
N SER A 313 10.02 -4.07 -6.96
CA SER A 313 10.12 -4.26 -8.41
C SER A 313 10.96 -5.46 -8.84
N SER A 314 11.76 -6.08 -7.96
CA SER A 314 12.56 -7.26 -8.30
C SER A 314 11.77 -8.56 -8.21
N MET A 315 10.63 -8.52 -7.53
CA MET A 315 9.79 -9.70 -7.28
C MET A 315 8.93 -10.06 -8.49
N HIS A 316 8.58 -11.36 -8.56
CA HIS A 316 7.59 -11.85 -9.53
C HIS A 316 6.19 -11.75 -8.94
N PRO A 317 5.27 -11.03 -9.62
CA PRO A 317 3.90 -10.91 -9.16
C PRO A 317 3.16 -12.25 -9.08
N ILE A 318 2.16 -12.31 -8.19
CA ILE A 318 1.17 -13.39 -8.17
C ILE A 318 -0.13 -12.89 -8.78
N HIS A 319 -0.87 -13.80 -9.41
CA HIS A 319 -2.10 -13.48 -10.13
C HIS A 319 -3.23 -14.43 -9.76
N LEU A 320 -4.48 -13.96 -9.85
CA LEU A 320 -5.70 -14.73 -9.62
C LEU A 320 -6.17 -15.51 -10.86
N PHE A 321 -5.46 -15.43 -11.99
CA PHE A 321 -5.79 -16.11 -13.25
C PHE A 321 -4.79 -17.19 -13.61
#